data_b6c0e2e65462f7478f4118271ca51e56
#
_entry.id   b6c0e2e65462f7478f4118271ca51e56
#
_cell.length_a   1.000
_cell.length_b   1.000
_cell.length_c   1.000
_cell.angle_alpha   90.00
_cell.angle_beta   90.00
_cell.angle_gamma   90.00
#
_symmetry.space_group_name_H-M   'P 1'
#
loop_
_entity.id
_entity.type
_entity.pdbx_description
1 polymer ?
#
loop_
_entity_poly.entity_id
_entity_poly.type
_entity_poly.pdbx_seq_one_letter_code
_entity_poly.pdbx_strand_id
1 'polypeptide(L)'
;MGVLDGKALPIIEIAPLSGFYDYKNKYQAGSTIETCPADLSPEKTAEMQKYAETAFRALRLKNYARMDFMMGKAGDIYCLEANTLPGMTPTSLLPQEAAAVGISYEQLCEKLIEVSLRERDR
;
A
#
# COMPACT_ATOMS: atom_id res chain seq x y z
N MET A 1 -0.63 0.49 -2.36
CA MET A 1 -1.09 -0.76 -1.70
C MET A 1 0.07 -1.40 -0.97
N GLY A 2 -0.11 -1.71 0.30
CA GLY A 2 0.92 -2.36 1.09
C GLY A 2 0.90 -3.87 0.92
N VAL A 3 2.08 -4.47 1.02
CA VAL A 3 2.24 -5.93 1.12
C VAL A 3 3.01 -6.19 2.41
N LEU A 4 2.42 -6.97 3.30
CA LEU A 4 2.99 -7.28 4.60
C LEU A 4 3.15 -8.79 4.73
N ASP A 5 4.38 -9.24 4.94
CA ASP A 5 4.71 -10.65 5.09
C ASP A 5 4.17 -11.48 3.89
N GLY A 6 4.30 -10.92 2.69
CA GLY A 6 3.89 -11.57 1.45
C GLY A 6 2.41 -11.48 1.11
N LYS A 7 1.60 -10.83 1.96
CA LYS A 7 0.15 -10.69 1.75
C LYS A 7 -0.23 -9.25 1.50
N ALA A 8 -1.02 -9.02 0.46
CA ALA A 8 -1.51 -7.68 0.14
C ALA A 8 -2.52 -7.21 1.18
N LEU A 9 -2.36 -5.96 1.60
CA LEU A 9 -3.33 -5.26 2.45
C LEU A 9 -4.43 -4.66 1.57
N PRO A 10 -5.50 -4.11 2.18
CA PRO A 10 -6.52 -3.41 1.41
C PRO A 10 -5.93 -2.29 0.57
N ILE A 11 -6.58 -1.99 -0.54
CA ILE A 11 -6.14 -0.93 -1.45
C ILE A 11 -6.53 0.41 -0.85
N ILE A 12 -5.62 1.37 -0.91
CA ILE A 12 -5.94 2.76 -0.58
C ILE A 12 -5.92 3.58 -1.87
N GLU A 13 -7.01 4.31 -2.13
CA GLU A 13 -7.13 5.18 -3.28
C GLU A 13 -6.73 6.59 -2.89
N ILE A 14 -5.91 7.21 -3.71
CA ILE A 14 -5.47 8.58 -3.52
C ILE A 14 -5.98 9.41 -4.68
N ALA A 15 -6.87 10.36 -4.41
CA ALA A 15 -7.45 11.24 -5.41
C ALA A 15 -7.06 12.67 -5.09
N PRO A 16 -6.31 13.37 -5.97
CA PRO A 16 -5.95 14.76 -5.72
C PRO A 16 -7.17 15.67 -5.87
N LEU A 17 -7.31 16.63 -4.97
CA LEU A 17 -8.43 17.59 -5.01
C LEU A 17 -8.38 18.48 -6.27
N SER A 18 -7.17 18.73 -6.80
CA SER A 18 -6.97 19.57 -7.99
C SER A 18 -7.01 18.78 -9.30
N GLY A 19 -7.29 17.47 -9.26
CA GLY A 19 -7.33 16.62 -10.46
C GLY A 19 -5.98 16.07 -10.89
N PHE A 20 -4.88 16.55 -10.33
CA PHE A 20 -3.53 16.05 -10.61
C PHE A 20 -2.84 15.59 -9.34
N TYR A 21 -2.18 14.44 -9.44
CA TYR A 21 -1.35 13.94 -8.35
C TYR A 21 0.10 14.31 -8.64
N ASP A 22 0.48 15.53 -8.24
CA ASP A 22 1.83 16.04 -8.42
C ASP A 22 2.59 16.03 -7.09
N TYR A 23 3.81 16.57 -7.09
CA TYR A 23 4.66 16.60 -5.90
C TYR A 23 3.97 17.35 -4.74
N LYS A 24 3.32 18.46 -5.03
CA LYS A 24 2.64 19.27 -4.03
C LYS A 24 1.50 18.48 -3.39
N ASN A 25 0.66 17.83 -4.20
CA ASN A 25 -0.45 17.04 -3.71
C ASN A 25 0.03 15.81 -2.93
N LYS A 26 1.18 15.26 -3.31
CA LYS A 26 1.72 14.07 -2.65
C LYS A 26 2.14 14.34 -1.21
N TYR A 27 2.68 15.51 -0.92
CA TYR A 27 3.26 15.81 0.40
C TYR A 27 2.50 16.82 1.23
N GLN A 28 1.53 17.50 0.66
CA GLN A 28 0.77 18.53 1.36
C GLN A 28 -0.50 17.94 1.97
N ALA A 29 -0.62 18.02 3.29
CA ALA A 29 -1.80 17.52 4.00
C ALA A 29 -3.06 18.23 3.51
N GLY A 30 -4.14 17.47 3.27
CA GLY A 30 -5.43 18.02 2.85
C GLY A 30 -5.54 18.31 1.36
N SER A 31 -4.47 18.09 0.57
CA SER A 31 -4.52 18.29 -0.88
C SER A 31 -5.00 17.08 -1.66
N THR A 32 -5.20 15.94 -0.98
CA THR A 32 -5.71 14.70 -1.58
C THR A 32 -6.80 14.10 -0.70
N ILE A 33 -7.64 13.27 -1.32
CA ILE A 33 -8.63 12.46 -0.61
C ILE A 33 -8.13 11.02 -0.62
N GLU A 34 -7.99 10.43 0.57
CA GLU A 34 -7.52 9.06 0.74
C GLU A 34 -8.68 8.19 1.20
N THR A 35 -9.00 7.15 0.43
CA THR A 35 -10.09 6.22 0.72
C THR A 35 -9.55 4.82 0.89
N CYS A 36 -9.79 4.21 2.05
CA CYS A 36 -9.34 2.85 2.34
C CYS A 36 -10.43 2.08 3.09
N PRO A 37 -10.89 0.92 2.60
CA PRO A 37 -10.51 0.34 1.31
C PRO A 37 -11.03 1.16 0.13
N ALA A 38 -10.32 1.09 -0.99
CA ALA A 38 -10.72 1.80 -2.20
C ALA A 38 -12.05 1.27 -2.72
N ASP A 39 -12.83 2.16 -3.33
CA ASP A 39 -14.13 1.81 -3.92
C ASP A 39 -13.92 1.16 -5.29
N LEU A 40 -13.60 -0.12 -5.27
CA LEU A 40 -13.38 -0.93 -6.47
C LEU A 40 -14.22 -2.21 -6.37
N SER A 41 -14.52 -2.80 -7.53
CA SER A 41 -15.22 -4.09 -7.53
C SER A 41 -14.37 -5.14 -6.83
N PRO A 42 -15.00 -6.20 -6.27
CA PRO A 42 -14.23 -7.30 -5.66
C PRO A 42 -13.23 -7.92 -6.63
N GLU A 43 -13.61 -8.06 -7.91
CA GLU A 43 -12.75 -8.63 -8.94
C GLU A 43 -11.53 -7.74 -9.21
N LYS A 44 -11.73 -6.43 -9.31
CA LYS A 44 -10.64 -5.49 -9.55
C LYS A 44 -9.70 -5.40 -8.33
N THR A 45 -10.28 -5.43 -7.14
CA THR A 45 -9.52 -5.47 -5.89
C THR A 45 -8.62 -6.70 -5.84
N ALA A 46 -9.18 -7.89 -6.12
CA ALA A 46 -8.42 -9.14 -6.12
C ALA A 46 -7.32 -9.13 -7.18
N GLU A 47 -7.62 -8.60 -8.37
CA GLU A 47 -6.64 -8.50 -9.45
C GLU A 47 -5.45 -7.64 -9.04
N MET A 48 -5.70 -6.46 -8.48
CA MET A 48 -4.64 -5.55 -8.06
C MET A 48 -3.82 -6.14 -6.90
N GLN A 49 -4.48 -6.78 -5.94
CA GLN A 49 -3.79 -7.45 -4.84
C GLN A 49 -2.89 -8.57 -5.33
N LYS A 50 -3.36 -9.34 -6.32
CA LYS A 50 -2.56 -10.40 -6.93
C LYS A 50 -1.33 -9.81 -7.63
N TYR A 51 -1.50 -8.70 -8.34
CA TYR A 51 -0.38 -8.02 -8.98
C TYR A 51 0.65 -7.54 -7.97
N ALA A 52 0.17 -6.97 -6.85
CA ALA A 52 1.07 -6.49 -5.80
C ALA A 52 1.89 -7.64 -5.20
N GLU A 53 1.24 -8.76 -4.90
CA GLU A 53 1.93 -9.93 -4.35
C GLU A 53 2.90 -10.54 -5.36
N THR A 54 2.51 -10.58 -6.63
CA THR A 54 3.37 -11.09 -7.70
C THR A 54 4.61 -10.22 -7.87
N ALA A 55 4.43 -8.90 -7.90
CA ALA A 55 5.55 -7.97 -8.01
C ALA A 55 6.48 -8.05 -6.80
N PHE A 56 5.89 -8.18 -5.61
CA PHE A 56 6.65 -8.34 -4.37
C PHE A 56 7.60 -9.55 -4.46
N ARG A 57 7.07 -10.69 -4.92
CA ARG A 57 7.86 -11.91 -5.09
C ARG A 57 8.88 -11.79 -6.22
N ALA A 58 8.47 -11.22 -7.35
CA ALA A 58 9.34 -11.09 -8.52
C ALA A 58 10.55 -10.20 -8.24
N LEU A 59 10.37 -9.16 -7.45
CA LEU A 59 11.44 -8.27 -7.03
C LEU A 59 12.24 -8.82 -5.85
N ARG A 60 11.84 -9.98 -5.34
CA ARG A 60 12.46 -10.63 -4.17
C ARG A 60 12.48 -9.73 -2.94
N LEU A 61 11.39 -8.98 -2.77
CA LEU A 61 11.21 -8.14 -1.59
C LEU A 61 10.93 -9.01 -0.37
N LYS A 62 11.26 -8.48 0.79
CA LYS A 62 11.09 -9.19 2.07
C LYS A 62 10.41 -8.27 3.07
N ASN A 63 9.77 -8.87 4.07
CA ASN A 63 9.12 -8.18 5.17
C ASN A 63 7.90 -7.39 4.74
N TYR A 64 8.08 -6.21 4.17
CA TYR A 64 6.97 -5.36 3.76
C TYR A 64 7.41 -4.37 2.69
N ALA A 65 6.44 -3.86 1.94
CA ALA A 65 6.68 -2.81 0.95
C ALA A 65 5.35 -2.14 0.63
N ARG A 66 5.41 -0.95 0.07
CA ARG A 66 4.24 -0.29 -0.51
C ARG A 66 4.39 -0.30 -2.02
N MET A 67 3.41 -0.88 -2.70
CA MET A 67 3.38 -0.95 -4.16
C MET A 67 2.45 0.15 -4.66
N ASP A 68 2.96 1.03 -5.49
CA ASP A 68 2.18 2.14 -6.02
C ASP A 68 1.69 1.80 -7.42
N PHE A 69 0.38 1.96 -7.62
CA PHE A 69 -0.30 1.62 -8.87
C PHE A 69 -1.05 2.81 -9.42
N MET A 70 -1.27 2.76 -10.72
CA MET A 70 -2.19 3.68 -11.39
C MET A 70 -3.13 2.84 -12.24
N MET A 71 -4.42 3.19 -12.22
CA MET A 71 -5.43 2.52 -13.02
C MET A 71 -5.94 3.48 -14.08
N GLY A 72 -5.91 3.04 -15.33
CA GLY A 72 -6.43 3.81 -16.45
C GLY A 72 -7.95 3.78 -16.49
N LYS A 73 -8.54 4.65 -17.33
CA LYS A 73 -10.01 4.74 -17.47
C LYS A 73 -10.63 3.45 -17.96
N ALA A 74 -9.89 2.65 -18.73
CA ALA A 74 -10.35 1.36 -19.22
C ALA A 74 -10.19 0.23 -18.22
N GLY A 75 -9.66 0.52 -17.02
CA GLY A 75 -9.43 -0.48 -15.99
C GLY A 75 -8.07 -1.14 -16.03
N ASP A 76 -7.18 -0.67 -16.91
CA ASP A 76 -5.82 -1.19 -16.98
C ASP A 76 -5.04 -0.78 -15.72
N ILE A 77 -4.27 -1.72 -15.18
CA ILE A 77 -3.51 -1.51 -13.95
C ILE A 77 -2.02 -1.46 -14.27
N TYR A 78 -1.37 -0.39 -13.82
CA TYR A 78 0.06 -0.19 -14.03
C TYR A 78 0.75 -0.10 -12.67
N CYS A 79 1.77 -0.93 -12.46
CA CYS A 79 2.62 -0.83 -11.27
C CYS A 79 3.72 0.19 -11.55
N LEU A 80 3.74 1.26 -10.76
CA LEU A 80 4.67 2.37 -10.98
C LEU A 80 5.98 2.16 -10.25
N GLU A 81 5.91 1.77 -8.97
CA GLU A 81 7.11 1.58 -8.16
C GLU A 81 6.81 0.74 -6.93
N ALA A 82 7.88 0.20 -6.35
CA ALA A 82 7.85 -0.46 -5.05
C ALA A 82 8.68 0.37 -4.08
N ASN A 83 8.08 0.72 -2.94
CA ASN A 83 8.76 1.48 -1.91
C ASN A 83 9.01 0.56 -0.73
N THR A 84 10.29 0.23 -0.50
CA THR A 84 10.67 -0.73 0.54
C THR A 84 10.86 -0.10 1.91
N LEU A 85 10.74 1.23 2.01
CA LEU A 85 10.79 1.93 3.29
C LEU A 85 9.68 2.99 3.32
N PRO A 86 8.41 2.54 3.30
CA PRO A 86 7.29 3.48 3.28
C PRO A 86 7.17 4.24 4.60
N GLY A 87 6.49 5.39 4.54
CA GLY A 87 6.27 6.20 5.73
C GLY A 87 5.53 5.43 6.81
N MET A 88 5.91 5.69 8.05
CA MET A 88 5.36 4.99 9.23
C MET A 88 4.88 5.97 10.30
N THR A 89 4.31 7.09 9.89
CA THR A 89 3.58 7.95 10.83
C THR A 89 2.14 7.42 10.97
N PRO A 90 1.40 7.77 12.04
CA PRO A 90 0.03 7.28 12.21
C PRO A 90 -0.91 7.61 11.04
N THR A 91 -0.63 8.65 10.26
CA THR A 91 -1.45 9.04 9.12
C THR A 91 -0.85 8.62 7.77
N SER A 92 0.26 7.88 7.77
CA SER A 92 0.85 7.36 6.55
C SER A 92 -0.02 6.27 5.92
N LEU A 93 0.22 5.97 4.65
CA LEU A 93 -0.64 5.06 3.88
C LEU A 93 -0.65 3.64 4.44
N LEU A 94 0.52 3.07 4.73
CA LEU A 94 0.60 1.69 5.22
C LEU A 94 -0.16 1.49 6.54
N PRO A 95 0.00 2.36 7.55
CA PRO A 95 -0.82 2.26 8.76
C PRO A 95 -2.32 2.37 8.52
N GLN A 96 -2.76 3.20 7.58
CA GLN A 96 -4.19 3.29 7.23
C GLN A 96 -4.71 1.99 6.65
N GLU A 97 -3.94 1.35 5.78
CA GLU A 97 -4.32 0.07 5.18
C GLU A 97 -4.38 -1.03 6.25
N ALA A 98 -3.42 -1.04 7.17
CA ALA A 98 -3.41 -2.00 8.27
C ALA A 98 -4.64 -1.81 9.19
N ALA A 99 -4.98 -0.56 9.48
CA ALA A 99 -6.15 -0.24 10.31
C ALA A 99 -7.43 -0.76 9.68
N ALA A 100 -7.53 -0.75 8.35
CA ALA A 100 -8.70 -1.23 7.63
C ALA A 100 -8.95 -2.73 7.83
N VAL A 101 -7.94 -3.50 8.21
CA VAL A 101 -8.07 -4.93 8.54
C VAL A 101 -7.92 -5.18 10.05
N GLY A 102 -8.06 -4.16 10.87
CA GLY A 102 -8.09 -4.31 12.33
C GLY A 102 -6.72 -4.36 12.99
N ILE A 103 -5.66 -3.96 12.29
CA ILE A 103 -4.31 -3.91 12.86
C ILE A 103 -4.05 -2.46 13.30
N SER A 104 -3.88 -2.25 14.61
CA SER A 104 -3.58 -0.91 15.13
C SER A 104 -2.17 -0.48 14.74
N TYR A 105 -1.86 0.81 14.89
CA TYR A 105 -0.53 1.33 14.61
C TYR A 105 0.54 0.59 15.43
N GLU A 106 0.28 0.41 16.71
CA GLU A 106 1.20 -0.30 17.61
C GLU A 106 1.39 -1.75 17.19
N GLN A 107 0.30 -2.44 16.84
CA GLN A 107 0.36 -3.81 16.36
C GLN A 107 1.11 -3.92 15.03
N LEU A 108 0.96 -2.94 14.15
CA LEU A 108 1.70 -2.90 12.89
C LEU A 108 3.20 -2.77 13.16
N CYS A 109 3.60 -1.87 14.06
CA CYS A 109 5.01 -1.71 14.42
C CYS A 109 5.60 -3.01 14.97
N GLU A 110 4.88 -3.68 15.86
CA GLU A 110 5.31 -4.99 16.39
C GLU A 110 5.42 -6.02 15.28
N LYS A 111 4.45 -6.06 14.36
CA LYS A 111 4.46 -7.01 13.26
C LYS A 111 5.65 -6.80 12.33
N LEU A 112 6.00 -5.54 12.05
CA LEU A 112 7.15 -5.23 11.20
C LEU A 112 8.46 -5.69 11.86
N ILE A 113 8.58 -5.51 13.17
CA ILE A 113 9.75 -5.98 13.91
C ILE A 113 9.79 -7.52 13.87
N GLU A 114 8.67 -8.17 14.12
CA GLU A 114 8.57 -9.63 14.12
C GLU A 114 9.00 -10.23 12.78
N VAL A 115 8.46 -9.75 11.67
CA VAL A 115 8.80 -10.30 10.35
C VAL A 115 10.25 -10.01 9.98
N SER A 116 10.79 -8.86 10.41
CA SER A 116 12.18 -8.50 10.16
C SER A 116 13.14 -9.40 10.94
N LEU A 117 12.81 -9.74 12.17
CA LEU A 117 13.61 -10.65 12.98
C LEU A 117 13.59 -12.06 12.42
N ARG A 118 12.44 -12.54 11.98
CA ARG A 118 12.34 -13.87 11.35
C ARG A 118 13.22 -13.96 10.11
N GLU A 119 13.24 -12.91 9.30
CA GLU A 119 14.05 -12.90 8.08
C GLU A 119 15.54 -12.90 8.40
N ARG A 120 15.93 -12.14 9.42
CA ARG A 120 17.34 -12.09 9.85
C ARG A 120 17.84 -13.46 10.33
N ASP A 121 16.97 -14.22 10.99
CA ASP A 121 17.32 -15.49 11.62
C ASP A 121 17.26 -16.69 10.67
N ARG A 122 16.93 -16.47 9.40
CA ARG A 122 16.92 -17.54 8.40
C ARG A 122 18.33 -17.90 7.90
#